data_670739f223d7e376320717c0de5ff22f
#
_entry.id   670739f223d7e376320717c0de5ff22f
#
_cell.length_a   1.000
_cell.length_b   1.000
_cell.length_c   1.000
_cell.angle_alpha   90.00
_cell.angle_beta   90.00
_cell.angle_gamma   90.00
#
_symmetry.space_group_name_H-M   'P 1'
#
loop_
_entity.id
_entity.type
_entity.pdbx_description
1 polymer ?
#
loop_
_entity_poly.entity_id
_entity_poly.type
_entity_poly.pdbx_seq_one_letter_code
_entity_poly.pdbx_strand_id
1 'polypeptide(L)'
;DMLYYPRVRKAQEDSFMLNENNAEKPVKLIERKLAYQGKVITVYDDYVDVGGHKTHWDFIHHKGAAAVLPVLPDGRILMVRQFRHALDRYTLEIPAGKRDREDEPFEECAMRELEEETGYKTDHLDFLLYVNTTIAFLDEKIGIYVADHLEKGKVHWDEDEELGVEAWELKDLQQLIYDGKMTDGKTVAAIMTYAAKY
;
A
#
# COMPACT_ATOMS: atom_id res chain seq x y z
N ASP A 1 21.48 18.93 -18.59
CA ASP A 1 21.82 17.60 -19.12
C ASP A 1 20.75 16.62 -18.66
N MET A 2 19.86 16.31 -19.60
CA MET A 2 18.76 15.38 -19.43
C MET A 2 19.34 13.98 -19.30
N LEU A 3 19.28 13.37 -18.10
CA LEU A 3 19.65 11.97 -17.89
C LEU A 3 18.73 11.09 -18.76
N TYR A 4 19.32 10.59 -19.82
CA TYR A 4 18.72 9.66 -20.77
C TYR A 4 18.57 8.30 -20.07
N TYR A 5 17.36 7.99 -19.59
CA TYR A 5 17.02 6.61 -19.21
C TYR A 5 16.96 5.77 -20.49
N PRO A 6 17.83 4.77 -20.67
CA PRO A 6 17.72 3.91 -21.83
C PRO A 6 16.38 3.18 -21.78
N ARG A 7 15.62 3.24 -22.87
CA ARG A 7 14.42 2.43 -23.08
C ARG A 7 14.77 0.98 -22.72
N VAL A 8 14.19 0.48 -21.65
CA VAL A 8 14.20 -0.95 -21.35
C VAL A 8 13.59 -1.64 -22.57
N ARG A 9 14.35 -2.46 -23.25
CA ARG A 9 13.89 -3.12 -24.47
C ARG A 9 12.74 -4.07 -24.09
N LYS A 10 11.68 -4.10 -24.87
CA LYS A 10 10.49 -4.95 -24.69
C LYS A 10 10.83 -6.42 -24.37
N ALA A 11 11.98 -6.92 -24.86
CA ALA A 11 12.51 -8.25 -24.53
C ALA A 11 13.01 -8.39 -23.08
N GLN A 12 13.27 -7.30 -22.36
CA GLN A 12 13.60 -7.31 -20.92
C GLN A 12 12.34 -7.25 -20.06
N GLU A 13 11.28 -6.61 -20.53
CA GLU A 13 9.96 -6.64 -19.86
C GLU A 13 9.40 -8.07 -19.87
N ASP A 14 9.50 -8.79 -21.02
CA ASP A 14 9.06 -10.18 -21.13
C ASP A 14 9.90 -11.17 -20.29
N SER A 15 11.14 -10.83 -19.93
CA SER A 15 12.00 -11.67 -19.07
C SER A 15 11.88 -11.34 -17.58
N PHE A 16 11.43 -10.15 -17.23
CA PHE A 16 11.22 -9.74 -15.84
C PHE A 16 9.84 -10.20 -15.32
N MET A 17 8.84 -10.23 -16.20
CA MET A 17 7.59 -10.95 -15.95
C MET A 17 7.87 -12.43 -16.17
N LEU A 18 8.40 -13.10 -15.13
CA LEU A 18 8.54 -14.54 -15.08
C LEU A 18 7.29 -15.16 -15.71
N ASN A 19 7.47 -15.97 -16.73
CA ASN A 19 6.42 -16.67 -17.45
C ASN A 19 5.49 -17.40 -16.46
N GLU A 20 4.47 -16.73 -15.95
CA GLU A 20 3.52 -17.27 -14.97
C GLU A 20 2.75 -18.47 -15.54
N ASN A 21 2.79 -18.66 -16.86
CA ASN A 21 1.92 -19.60 -17.55
C ASN A 21 2.52 -20.99 -17.80
N ASN A 22 3.81 -21.28 -17.55
CA ASN A 22 4.39 -22.61 -17.84
C ASN A 22 5.57 -23.06 -16.96
N ALA A 23 6.01 -22.31 -15.94
CA ALA A 23 7.03 -22.81 -15.02
C ALA A 23 6.36 -23.60 -13.88
N GLU A 24 6.76 -24.85 -13.70
CA GLU A 24 6.39 -25.63 -12.51
C GLU A 24 6.79 -24.83 -11.27
N LYS A 25 5.82 -24.53 -10.38
CA LYS A 25 6.11 -23.75 -9.15
C LYS A 25 7.19 -24.48 -8.37
N PRO A 26 8.28 -23.81 -7.96
CA PRO A 26 9.39 -24.44 -7.25
C PRO A 26 8.97 -24.90 -5.84
N VAL A 27 7.81 -24.43 -5.35
CA VAL A 27 7.27 -24.74 -4.03
C VAL A 27 5.89 -25.36 -4.21
N LYS A 28 5.69 -26.52 -3.58
CA LYS A 28 4.38 -27.21 -3.53
C LYS A 28 3.86 -27.13 -2.10
N LEU A 29 2.70 -26.51 -1.91
CA LEU A 29 1.98 -26.58 -0.63
C LEU A 29 1.47 -28.02 -0.42
N ILE A 30 1.87 -28.66 0.67
CA ILE A 30 1.43 -30.00 1.07
C ILE A 30 0.22 -29.87 2.00
N GLU A 31 0.32 -29.03 3.01
CA GLU A 31 -0.72 -28.81 4.01
C GLU A 31 -0.67 -27.36 4.50
N ARG A 32 -1.82 -26.76 4.77
CA ARG A 32 -1.95 -25.46 5.43
C ARG A 32 -2.73 -25.64 6.72
N LYS A 33 -2.16 -25.23 7.85
CA LYS A 33 -2.81 -25.27 9.17
C LYS A 33 -3.03 -23.85 9.69
N LEU A 34 -4.25 -23.58 10.16
CA LEU A 34 -4.54 -22.35 10.88
C LEU A 34 -3.75 -22.33 12.18
N ALA A 35 -2.87 -21.33 12.35
CA ALA A 35 -2.13 -21.10 13.58
C ALA A 35 -2.78 -20.03 14.46
N TYR A 36 -3.30 -18.95 13.86
CA TYR A 36 -3.97 -17.88 14.60
C TYR A 36 -4.97 -17.13 13.70
N GLN A 37 -6.13 -16.79 14.26
CA GLN A 37 -7.14 -15.94 13.62
C GLN A 37 -7.29 -14.66 14.42
N GLY A 38 -6.84 -13.54 13.85
CA GLY A 38 -6.98 -12.19 14.41
C GLY A 38 -8.15 -11.41 13.79
N LYS A 39 -8.29 -10.14 14.18
CA LYS A 39 -9.25 -9.20 13.56
C LYS A 39 -8.82 -8.80 12.14
N VAL A 40 -7.52 -8.62 11.92
CA VAL A 40 -6.95 -8.05 10.70
C VAL A 40 -6.23 -9.10 9.88
N ILE A 41 -5.48 -9.99 10.54
CA ILE A 41 -4.65 -11.01 9.90
C ILE A 41 -5.07 -12.42 10.27
N THR A 42 -4.80 -13.36 9.37
CA THR A 42 -4.88 -14.79 9.63
C THR A 42 -3.50 -15.39 9.41
N VAL A 43 -2.99 -16.11 10.41
CA VAL A 43 -1.67 -16.74 10.36
C VAL A 43 -1.81 -18.22 10.15
N TYR A 44 -1.04 -18.77 9.23
CA TYR A 44 -1.00 -20.19 8.89
C TYR A 44 0.41 -20.73 9.03
N ASP A 45 0.49 -22.03 9.39
CA ASP A 45 1.67 -22.89 9.25
C ASP A 45 1.52 -23.70 7.95
N ASP A 46 2.32 -23.36 6.94
CA ASP A 46 2.34 -24.02 5.65
C ASP A 46 3.43 -25.08 5.61
N TYR A 47 3.05 -26.35 5.53
CA TYR A 47 3.97 -27.43 5.24
C TYR A 47 4.18 -27.53 3.73
N VAL A 48 5.41 -27.31 3.28
CA VAL A 48 5.76 -27.15 1.87
C VAL A 48 6.87 -28.10 1.44
N ASP A 49 6.88 -28.44 0.14
CA ASP A 49 7.97 -29.14 -0.54
C ASP A 49 8.68 -28.17 -1.49
N VAL A 50 9.96 -27.96 -1.26
CA VAL A 50 10.84 -27.10 -2.06
C VAL A 50 11.88 -27.97 -2.75
N GLY A 51 11.54 -28.46 -3.95
CA GLY A 51 12.44 -29.30 -4.73
C GLY A 51 12.83 -30.62 -4.04
N GLY A 52 11.93 -31.25 -3.28
CA GLY A 52 12.15 -32.48 -2.52
C GLY A 52 12.53 -32.26 -1.06
N HIS A 53 12.81 -31.03 -0.65
CA HIS A 53 13.04 -30.66 0.76
C HIS A 53 11.74 -30.17 1.41
N LYS A 54 11.28 -30.86 2.44
CA LYS A 54 10.05 -30.52 3.15
C LYS A 54 10.37 -29.69 4.39
N THR A 55 9.61 -28.59 4.55
CA THR A 55 9.81 -27.63 5.64
C THR A 55 8.51 -26.89 5.97
N HIS A 56 8.51 -26.13 7.06
CA HIS A 56 7.39 -25.28 7.48
C HIS A 56 7.72 -23.81 7.19
N TRP A 57 6.73 -23.09 6.65
CA TRP A 57 6.80 -21.67 6.40
C TRP A 57 5.62 -20.95 7.06
N ASP A 58 5.89 -19.79 7.62
CA ASP A 58 4.83 -18.90 8.08
C ASP A 58 4.16 -18.25 6.85
N PHE A 59 2.84 -18.23 6.82
CA PHE A 59 2.05 -17.48 5.86
C PHE A 59 1.03 -16.63 6.59
N ILE A 60 0.99 -15.34 6.29
CA ILE A 60 0.02 -14.40 6.83
C ILE A 60 -0.88 -13.94 5.71
N HIS A 61 -2.18 -14.10 5.92
CA HIS A 61 -3.21 -13.62 5.00
C HIS A 61 -3.80 -12.30 5.49
N HIS A 62 -3.94 -11.35 4.56
CA HIS A 62 -4.58 -10.06 4.75
C HIS A 62 -5.46 -9.73 3.53
N LYS A 63 -6.64 -9.16 3.75
CA LYS A 63 -7.59 -8.82 2.67
C LYS A 63 -7.05 -7.79 1.66
N GLY A 64 -5.93 -7.16 1.96
CA GLY A 64 -5.39 -6.03 1.22
C GLY A 64 -5.92 -4.70 1.75
N ALA A 65 -5.37 -3.62 1.23
CA ALA A 65 -5.67 -2.24 1.62
C ALA A 65 -5.62 -1.31 0.41
N ALA A 66 -6.17 -0.12 0.56
CA ALA A 66 -6.02 0.94 -0.41
C ALA A 66 -5.51 2.23 0.25
N ALA A 67 -4.82 3.05 -0.51
CA ALA A 67 -4.29 4.32 -0.06
C ALA A 67 -4.48 5.40 -1.14
N VAL A 68 -4.62 6.63 -0.71
CA VAL A 68 -4.77 7.78 -1.61
C VAL A 68 -3.69 8.81 -1.31
N LEU A 69 -3.13 9.41 -2.35
CA LEU A 69 -2.33 10.63 -2.27
C LEU A 69 -3.22 11.79 -2.72
N PRO A 70 -3.84 12.53 -1.78
CA PRO A 70 -4.80 13.58 -2.12
C PRO A 70 -4.06 14.89 -2.36
N VAL A 71 -4.22 15.47 -3.54
CA VAL A 71 -3.57 16.71 -3.97
C VAL A 71 -4.57 17.86 -3.95
N LEU A 72 -4.32 18.86 -3.13
CA LEU A 72 -5.13 20.07 -3.05
C LEU A 72 -4.95 20.95 -4.29
N PRO A 73 -5.91 21.87 -4.59
CA PRO A 73 -5.79 22.76 -5.72
C PRO A 73 -4.56 23.68 -5.72
N ASP A 74 -3.94 23.89 -4.55
CA ASP A 74 -2.70 24.64 -4.42
C ASP A 74 -1.43 23.78 -4.53
N GLY A 75 -1.59 22.49 -4.83
CA GLY A 75 -0.50 21.53 -5.03
C GLY A 75 0.01 20.85 -3.75
N ARG A 76 -0.50 21.23 -2.57
CA ARG A 76 -0.14 20.55 -1.32
C ARG A 76 -0.83 19.20 -1.23
N ILE A 77 -0.20 18.28 -0.51
CA ILE A 77 -0.68 16.92 -0.28
C ILE A 77 -1.30 16.84 1.12
N LEU A 78 -2.50 16.26 1.21
CA LEU A 78 -3.11 15.96 2.50
C LEU A 78 -2.49 14.70 3.07
N MET A 79 -2.06 14.82 4.32
CA MET A 79 -1.46 13.74 5.11
C MET A 79 -2.28 13.52 6.36
N VAL A 80 -2.27 12.29 6.86
CA VAL A 80 -2.86 11.94 8.16
C VAL A 80 -1.76 11.66 9.18
N ARG A 81 -1.94 12.17 10.39
CA ARG A 81 -1.10 11.87 11.54
C ARG A 81 -1.83 10.88 12.43
N GLN A 82 -1.30 9.68 12.57
CA GLN A 82 -1.94 8.58 13.30
C GLN A 82 -0.97 7.95 14.30
N PHE A 83 -1.46 7.57 15.48
CA PHE A 83 -0.68 6.78 16.42
C PHE A 83 -0.66 5.31 15.97
N ARG A 84 0.54 4.77 15.78
CA ARG A 84 0.75 3.36 15.42
C ARG A 84 1.25 2.58 16.63
N HIS A 85 0.36 1.83 17.26
CA HIS A 85 0.67 1.02 18.45
C HIS A 85 1.90 0.11 18.24
N ALA A 86 2.03 -0.51 17.07
CA ALA A 86 3.17 -1.39 16.75
C ALA A 86 4.54 -0.66 16.77
N LEU A 87 4.54 0.66 16.59
CA LEU A 87 5.74 1.50 16.60
C LEU A 87 5.85 2.37 17.86
N ASP A 88 4.81 2.37 18.70
CA ASP A 88 4.67 3.20 19.91
C ASP A 88 4.93 4.69 19.65
N ARG A 89 4.43 5.20 18.50
CA ARG A 89 4.61 6.60 18.09
C ARG A 89 3.59 7.03 17.05
N TYR A 90 3.47 8.36 16.90
CA TYR A 90 2.77 8.94 15.77
C TYR A 90 3.60 8.82 14.49
N THR A 91 2.91 8.54 13.40
CA THR A 91 3.43 8.53 12.03
C THR A 91 2.68 9.54 11.18
N LEU A 92 3.33 10.04 10.13
CA LEU A 92 2.72 10.87 9.10
C LEU A 92 2.59 10.01 7.84
N GLU A 93 1.36 9.80 7.40
CA GLU A 93 1.02 8.85 6.34
C GLU A 93 0.07 9.47 5.32
N ILE A 94 -0.01 8.90 4.13
CA ILE A 94 -1.14 9.15 3.23
C ILE A 94 -2.38 8.42 3.77
N PRO A 95 -3.61 8.94 3.59
CA PRO A 95 -4.86 8.27 3.94
C PRO A 95 -4.90 6.85 3.39
N ALA A 96 -5.23 5.88 4.25
CA ALA A 96 -5.21 4.47 3.86
C ALA A 96 -5.92 3.56 4.86
N GLY A 97 -6.67 2.60 4.36
CA GLY A 97 -7.24 1.58 5.21
C GLY A 97 -7.43 0.23 4.52
N LYS A 98 -7.84 -0.75 5.31
CA LYS A 98 -8.05 -2.12 4.86
C LYS A 98 -9.34 -2.26 4.06
N ARG A 99 -9.35 -3.19 3.14
CA ARG A 99 -10.58 -3.61 2.46
C ARG A 99 -11.51 -4.31 3.48
N ASP A 100 -12.77 -3.98 3.47
CA ASP A 100 -13.77 -4.59 4.34
C ASP A 100 -14.06 -6.04 3.95
N ARG A 101 -14.07 -6.30 2.65
CA ARG A 101 -14.27 -7.62 2.05
C ARG A 101 -13.18 -7.92 1.03
N GLU A 102 -12.89 -9.19 0.79
CA GLU A 102 -11.90 -9.62 -0.22
C GLU A 102 -12.27 -9.26 -1.65
N ASP A 103 -13.55 -9.09 -1.94
CA ASP A 103 -14.10 -8.71 -3.23
C ASP A 103 -14.31 -7.19 -3.38
N GLU A 104 -14.06 -6.38 -2.32
CA GLU A 104 -14.12 -4.94 -2.42
C GLU A 104 -13.05 -4.44 -3.41
N PRO A 105 -13.42 -3.68 -4.47
CA PRO A 105 -12.44 -3.07 -5.36
C PRO A 105 -11.51 -2.11 -4.60
N PHE A 106 -10.21 -2.13 -4.92
CA PHE A 106 -9.23 -1.23 -4.29
C PHE A 106 -9.60 0.25 -4.44
N GLU A 107 -10.19 0.61 -5.58
CA GLU A 107 -10.61 1.98 -5.87
C GLU A 107 -11.77 2.42 -4.97
N GLU A 108 -12.78 1.55 -4.76
CA GLU A 108 -13.89 1.82 -3.83
C GLU A 108 -13.39 1.99 -2.39
N CYS A 109 -12.51 1.10 -1.95
CA CYS A 109 -11.85 1.20 -0.64
C CYS A 109 -11.07 2.53 -0.53
N ALA A 110 -10.30 2.91 -1.55
CA ALA A 110 -9.55 4.15 -1.58
C ALA A 110 -10.44 5.40 -1.45
N MET A 111 -11.57 5.45 -2.16
CA MET A 111 -12.53 6.56 -2.07
C MET A 111 -13.16 6.65 -0.69
N ARG A 112 -13.53 5.51 -0.10
CA ARG A 112 -14.11 5.43 1.24
C ARG A 112 -13.12 5.92 2.29
N GLU A 113 -11.90 5.41 2.31
CA GLU A 113 -10.86 5.78 3.28
C GLU A 113 -10.46 7.26 3.15
N LEU A 114 -10.41 7.79 1.93
CA LEU A 114 -10.18 9.23 1.71
C LEU A 114 -11.23 10.08 2.45
N GLU A 115 -12.52 9.75 2.30
CA GLU A 115 -13.60 10.51 2.93
C GLU A 115 -13.60 10.31 4.45
N GLU A 116 -13.48 9.08 4.92
CA GLU A 116 -13.50 8.73 6.35
C GLU A 116 -12.39 9.43 7.12
N GLU A 117 -11.15 9.36 6.65
CA GLU A 117 -9.98 9.89 7.36
C GLU A 117 -9.79 11.40 7.18
N THR A 118 -10.10 11.95 6.00
CA THR A 118 -9.76 13.35 5.70
C THR A 118 -10.97 14.28 5.62
N GLY A 119 -12.16 13.75 5.44
CA GLY A 119 -13.37 14.54 5.14
C GLY A 119 -13.37 15.13 3.74
N TYR A 120 -12.54 14.63 2.84
CA TYR A 120 -12.57 14.96 1.42
C TYR A 120 -13.02 13.74 0.62
N LYS A 121 -13.74 13.98 -0.47
CA LYS A 121 -14.18 12.96 -1.41
C LYS A 121 -13.81 13.31 -2.83
N THR A 122 -13.79 12.32 -3.69
CA THR A 122 -13.60 12.45 -5.14
C THR A 122 -14.45 11.43 -5.87
N ASP A 123 -14.78 11.71 -7.11
CA ASP A 123 -15.42 10.78 -8.04
C ASP A 123 -14.41 10.16 -9.03
N HIS A 124 -13.15 10.56 -8.95
CA HIS A 124 -12.09 10.08 -9.84
C HIS A 124 -10.79 9.83 -9.10
N LEU A 125 -10.19 8.70 -9.37
CA LEU A 125 -8.86 8.32 -8.88
C LEU A 125 -7.96 7.89 -10.03
N ASP A 126 -6.75 8.42 -10.06
CA ASP A 126 -5.70 7.95 -10.94
C ASP A 126 -4.89 6.85 -10.26
N PHE A 127 -4.86 5.65 -10.86
CA PHE A 127 -4.02 4.58 -10.32
C PHE A 127 -2.54 4.95 -10.40
N LEU A 128 -1.83 4.84 -9.27
CA LEU A 128 -0.41 5.14 -9.17
C LEU A 128 0.45 3.88 -9.22
N LEU A 129 0.29 2.98 -8.25
CA LEU A 129 1.03 1.71 -8.18
C LEU A 129 0.38 0.72 -7.19
N TYR A 130 0.84 -0.53 -7.24
CA TYR A 130 0.64 -1.49 -6.16
C TYR A 130 1.90 -1.66 -5.32
N VAL A 131 1.72 -1.88 -4.01
CA VAL A 131 2.79 -2.25 -3.08
C VAL A 131 2.42 -3.56 -2.39
N ASN A 132 3.35 -4.52 -2.37
CA ASN A 132 3.29 -5.66 -1.45
C ASN A 132 4.16 -5.32 -0.25
N THR A 133 3.61 -5.29 0.95
CA THR A 133 4.27 -4.74 2.14
C THR A 133 5.40 -5.62 2.65
N THR A 134 5.21 -6.94 2.59
CA THR A 134 6.20 -7.92 3.07
C THR A 134 6.12 -9.21 2.27
N ILE A 135 6.78 -9.26 1.12
CA ILE A 135 6.68 -10.37 0.16
C ILE A 135 7.16 -11.73 0.67
N ALA A 136 7.84 -11.78 1.82
CA ALA A 136 8.43 -13.02 2.33
C ALA A 136 7.39 -13.97 2.95
N PHE A 137 6.36 -13.44 3.62
CA PHE A 137 5.41 -14.25 4.38
C PHE A 137 4.00 -13.64 4.47
N LEU A 138 3.76 -12.46 3.93
CA LEU A 138 2.47 -11.75 3.97
C LEU A 138 1.99 -11.48 2.55
N ASP A 139 0.72 -11.77 2.27
CA ASP A 139 0.10 -11.53 0.95
C ASP A 139 -0.58 -10.16 0.84
N GLU A 140 -0.39 -9.28 1.82
CA GLU A 140 -0.95 -7.94 1.76
C GLU A 140 -0.50 -7.19 0.52
N LYS A 141 -1.49 -6.70 -0.21
CA LYS A 141 -1.33 -5.82 -1.36
C LYS A 141 -2.05 -4.51 -1.10
N ILE A 142 -1.37 -3.39 -1.32
CA ILE A 142 -1.95 -2.05 -1.20
C ILE A 142 -2.07 -1.43 -2.60
N GLY A 143 -3.29 -1.06 -3.00
CA GLY A 143 -3.52 -0.23 -4.19
C GLY A 143 -3.38 1.24 -3.82
N ILE A 144 -2.50 1.97 -4.52
CA ILE A 144 -2.25 3.39 -4.26
C ILE A 144 -2.74 4.22 -5.43
N TYR A 145 -3.50 5.27 -5.13
CA TYR A 145 -4.13 6.16 -6.09
C TYR A 145 -3.78 7.62 -5.81
N VAL A 146 -3.96 8.48 -6.81
CA VAL A 146 -3.90 9.94 -6.68
C VAL A 146 -5.31 10.50 -6.82
N ALA A 147 -5.65 11.47 -5.98
CA ALA A 147 -6.90 12.25 -6.06
C ALA A 147 -6.56 13.74 -6.14
N ASP A 148 -6.89 14.41 -7.22
CA ASP A 148 -6.63 15.83 -7.45
C ASP A 148 -7.92 16.68 -7.59
N HIS A 149 -9.08 16.02 -7.76
CA HIS A 149 -10.40 16.63 -7.78
C HIS A 149 -11.12 16.40 -6.45
N LEU A 150 -10.72 17.17 -5.41
CA LEU A 150 -11.20 17.00 -4.05
C LEU A 150 -12.40 17.91 -3.74
N GLU A 151 -13.50 17.32 -3.30
CA GLU A 151 -14.67 18.03 -2.74
C GLU A 151 -14.72 17.80 -1.23
N LYS A 152 -15.31 18.75 -0.50
CA LYS A 152 -15.57 18.55 0.94
C LYS A 152 -16.67 17.51 1.14
N GLY A 153 -16.35 16.46 1.86
CA GLY A 153 -17.22 15.42 2.36
C GLY A 153 -17.45 15.54 3.86
N LYS A 154 -17.64 14.40 4.53
CA LYS A 154 -17.83 14.32 5.98
C LYS A 154 -16.75 13.40 6.57
N VAL A 155 -16.17 13.83 7.68
CA VAL A 155 -15.25 12.98 8.45
C VAL A 155 -16.05 11.94 9.22
N HIS A 156 -15.62 10.68 9.18
CA HIS A 156 -16.17 9.57 9.93
C HIS A 156 -15.04 8.66 10.44
N TRP A 157 -14.38 9.12 11.50
CA TRP A 157 -13.31 8.29 12.14
C TRP A 157 -13.93 7.09 12.86
N ASP A 158 -13.24 5.97 12.84
CA ASP A 158 -13.57 4.83 13.68
C ASP A 158 -13.39 5.21 15.16
N GLU A 159 -14.15 4.55 16.07
CA GLU A 159 -14.15 4.90 17.51
C GLU A 159 -12.76 4.75 18.19
N ASP A 160 -11.87 3.97 17.58
CA ASP A 160 -10.50 3.71 18.05
C ASP A 160 -9.43 4.48 17.25
N GLU A 161 -9.83 5.45 16.41
CA GLU A 161 -8.93 6.29 15.63
C GLU A 161 -8.89 7.74 16.13
N GLU A 162 -7.66 8.23 16.38
CA GLU A 162 -7.37 9.64 16.64
C GLU A 162 -6.45 10.13 15.51
N LEU A 163 -7.05 10.83 14.52
CA LEU A 163 -6.36 11.29 13.33
C LEU A 163 -6.22 12.81 13.31
N GLY A 164 -5.06 13.28 12.86
CA GLY A 164 -4.84 14.69 12.52
C GLY A 164 -4.62 14.82 11.01
N VAL A 165 -5.36 15.71 10.35
CA VAL A 165 -5.19 15.97 8.91
C VAL A 165 -4.34 17.23 8.71
N GLU A 166 -3.27 17.11 7.93
CA GLU A 166 -2.29 18.19 7.69
C GLU A 166 -2.03 18.33 6.19
N ALA A 167 -1.85 19.57 5.70
CA ALA A 167 -1.47 19.83 4.31
C ALA A 167 0.01 20.16 4.19
N TRP A 168 0.74 19.43 3.33
CA TRP A 168 2.18 19.51 3.20
C TRP A 168 2.62 19.79 1.78
N GLU A 169 3.71 20.55 1.64
CA GLU A 169 4.39 20.70 0.34
C GLU A 169 5.10 19.40 -0.05
N LEU A 170 5.02 19.02 -1.32
CA LEU A 170 5.68 17.80 -1.82
C LEU A 170 7.17 17.75 -1.48
N LYS A 171 7.89 18.89 -1.64
CA LYS A 171 9.32 18.99 -1.34
C LYS A 171 9.66 18.73 0.14
N ASP A 172 8.77 19.15 1.05
CA ASP A 172 8.99 18.97 2.49
C ASP A 172 8.76 17.50 2.88
N LEU A 173 7.79 16.83 2.26
CA LEU A 173 7.60 15.39 2.41
C LEU A 173 8.80 14.60 1.87
N GLN A 174 9.32 14.97 0.69
CA GLN A 174 10.55 14.36 0.17
C GLN A 174 11.74 14.56 1.11
N GLN A 175 11.86 15.75 1.72
CA GLN A 175 12.93 16.01 2.70
C GLN A 175 12.79 15.12 3.94
N LEU A 176 11.56 14.89 4.44
CA LEU A 176 11.33 13.96 5.55
C LEU A 176 11.74 12.52 5.19
N ILE A 177 11.54 12.10 3.93
CA ILE A 177 11.99 10.79 3.44
C ILE A 177 13.52 10.74 3.41
N TYR A 178 14.20 11.73 2.83
CA TYR A 178 15.67 11.79 2.75
C TYR A 178 16.33 11.85 4.12
N ASP A 179 15.69 12.51 5.08
CA ASP A 179 16.14 12.58 6.48
C ASP A 179 15.88 11.29 7.28
N GLY A 180 15.21 10.29 6.69
CA GLY A 180 14.80 9.04 7.36
C GLY A 180 13.73 9.24 8.44
N LYS A 181 13.01 10.37 8.42
CA LYS A 181 11.94 10.68 9.38
C LYS A 181 10.59 10.10 8.97
N MET A 182 10.36 9.93 7.67
CA MET A 182 9.19 9.27 7.11
C MET A 182 9.57 7.85 6.72
N THR A 183 8.99 6.86 7.39
CA THR A 183 9.38 5.45 7.27
C THR A 183 8.24 4.52 6.88
N ASP A 184 7.03 5.04 6.72
CA ASP A 184 5.91 4.26 6.23
C ASP A 184 6.08 3.94 4.74
N GLY A 185 6.21 2.64 4.41
CA GLY A 185 6.60 2.19 3.08
C GLY A 185 5.60 2.59 1.97
N LYS A 186 4.29 2.52 2.22
CA LYS A 186 3.28 2.93 1.24
C LYS A 186 3.35 4.43 0.94
N THR A 187 3.53 5.25 1.99
CA THR A 187 3.64 6.71 1.88
C THR A 187 4.92 7.12 1.13
N VAL A 188 6.05 6.51 1.47
CA VAL A 188 7.33 6.73 0.75
C VAL A 188 7.19 6.37 -0.73
N ALA A 189 6.62 5.19 -1.03
CA ALA A 189 6.41 4.75 -2.41
C ALA A 189 5.49 5.71 -3.19
N ALA A 190 4.40 6.15 -2.57
CA ALA A 190 3.45 7.08 -3.18
C ALA A 190 4.09 8.43 -3.51
N ILE A 191 4.72 9.08 -2.52
CA ILE A 191 5.33 10.41 -2.66
C ILE A 191 6.43 10.39 -3.71
N MET A 192 7.34 9.40 -3.66
CA MET A 192 8.46 9.33 -4.58
C MET A 192 8.02 8.98 -6.00
N THR A 193 7.01 8.11 -6.17
CA THR A 193 6.46 7.79 -7.49
C THR A 193 5.70 8.98 -8.07
N TYR A 194 4.89 9.67 -7.26
CA TYR A 194 4.19 10.88 -7.67
C TYR A 194 5.17 11.95 -8.15
N ALA A 195 6.18 12.27 -7.35
CA ALA A 195 7.21 13.26 -7.69
C ALA A 195 8.03 12.92 -8.94
N ALA A 196 8.11 11.63 -9.31
CA ALA A 196 8.82 11.21 -10.52
C ALA A 196 7.92 11.20 -11.77
N LYS A 197 6.60 11.13 -11.58
CA LYS A 197 5.62 10.99 -12.67
C LYS A 197 5.03 12.35 -13.07
N TYR A 198 4.84 13.25 -12.12
CA TYR A 198 4.22 14.55 -12.27
C TYR A 198 5.20 15.70 -11.95
#